data_80b58aba582c0597a8d40195f97c1a35
#
_entry.id   80b58aba582c0597a8d40195f97c1a35
#
_cell.length_a   1.000
_cell.length_b   1.000
_cell.length_c   1.000
_cell.angle_alpha   90.00
_cell.angle_beta   90.00
_cell.angle_gamma   90.00
#
_symmetry.space_group_name_H-M   'P 1'
#
loop_
_entity.id
_entity.type
_entity.pdbx_description
1 polymer ?
#
loop_
_entity_poly.entity_id
_entity_poly.type
_entity_poly.pdbx_seq_one_letter_code
_entity_poly.pdbx_strand_id
1 'polypeptide(L)' 'MPFVNIKITKEGNVTAEQKSALIQGATQLLVDVLGKNPKTTVVIIEEVETDNWGIGGESITQVRMKAKAGQN' A
#
# COMPACT_ATOMS: atom_id res chain seq x y z
N MET A 1 -2.28 -4.82 20.92
CA MET A 1 -2.82 -5.25 19.62
C MET A 1 -2.23 -4.39 18.51
N PRO A 2 -1.26 -4.87 17.76
CA PRO A 2 -0.67 -4.03 16.71
C PRO A 2 -1.57 -3.93 15.49
N PHE A 3 -1.46 -2.81 14.80
CA PHE A 3 -2.21 -2.50 13.61
C PHE A 3 -1.25 -1.96 12.55
N VAL A 4 -1.28 -2.56 11.35
CA VAL A 4 -0.48 -2.11 10.22
C VAL A 4 -1.43 -1.76 9.08
N ASN A 5 -1.26 -0.60 8.51
CA ASN A 5 -2.01 -0.19 7.33
C ASN A 5 -1.04 0.04 6.17
N ILE A 6 -1.26 -0.67 5.08
CA ILE A 6 -0.48 -0.52 3.85
C ILE A 6 -1.37 0.13 2.82
N LYS A 7 -1.03 1.33 2.42
CA LYS A 7 -1.74 2.04 1.36
C LYS A 7 -0.89 2.06 0.11
N ILE A 8 -1.47 1.66 -0.99
CA ILE A 8 -0.82 1.70 -2.30
C ILE A 8 -1.76 2.33 -3.31
N THR A 9 -1.19 2.93 -4.33
CA THR A 9 -2.01 3.42 -5.44
C THR A 9 -2.60 2.22 -6.19
N LYS A 10 -3.85 2.36 -6.61
CA LYS A 10 -4.54 1.28 -7.33
C LYS A 10 -4.05 1.23 -8.76
N GLU A 11 -3.29 0.19 -9.08
CA GLU A 11 -2.74 -0.02 -10.43
C GLU A 11 -3.49 -1.12 -11.18
N GLY A 12 -4.35 -1.86 -10.50
CA GLY A 12 -5.11 -2.94 -11.11
C GLY A 12 -4.33 -4.23 -11.32
N ASN A 13 -3.13 -4.33 -10.75
CA ASN A 13 -2.25 -5.48 -10.98
C ASN A 13 -1.80 -6.20 -9.72
N VAL A 14 -2.41 -5.88 -8.57
CA VAL A 14 -2.07 -6.55 -7.31
C VAL A 14 -3.07 -7.68 -7.06
N THR A 15 -2.56 -8.90 -6.99
CA THR A 15 -3.39 -10.10 -6.84
C THR A 15 -3.74 -10.37 -5.39
N ALA A 16 -4.77 -11.21 -5.17
CA ALA A 16 -5.14 -11.65 -3.84
C ALA A 16 -3.98 -12.41 -3.17
N GLU A 17 -3.20 -13.14 -3.94
CA GLU A 17 -2.03 -13.87 -3.44
C GLU A 17 -0.96 -12.91 -2.95
N GLN A 18 -0.72 -11.84 -3.70
CA GLN A 18 0.25 -10.81 -3.30
C GLN A 18 -0.21 -10.10 -2.02
N LYS A 19 -1.49 -9.79 -1.91
CA LYS A 19 -2.05 -9.19 -0.71
C LYS A 19 -1.89 -10.11 0.50
N SER A 20 -2.15 -11.40 0.31
CA SER A 20 -1.95 -12.39 1.37
C SER A 20 -0.49 -12.45 1.82
N ALA A 21 0.45 -12.40 0.88
CA ALA A 21 1.88 -12.39 1.19
C ALA A 21 2.28 -11.12 1.96
N LEU A 22 1.71 -9.97 1.58
CA LEU A 22 1.97 -8.72 2.29
C LEU A 22 1.46 -8.76 3.73
N ILE A 23 0.25 -9.29 3.91
CA ILE A 23 -0.35 -9.44 5.25
C ILE A 23 0.52 -10.35 6.11
N GLN A 24 0.94 -11.48 5.55
CA GLN A 24 1.76 -12.44 6.26
C GLN A 24 3.13 -11.87 6.61
N GLY A 25 3.76 -11.17 5.66
CA GLY A 25 5.07 -10.57 5.86
C GLY A 25 5.06 -9.43 6.88
N ALA A 26 4.04 -8.58 6.82
CA ALA A 26 3.91 -7.48 7.80
C ALA A 26 3.68 -8.03 9.20
N THR A 27 2.85 -9.07 9.33
CA THR A 27 2.62 -9.73 10.60
C THR A 27 3.93 -10.33 11.14
N GLN A 28 4.66 -11.03 10.28
CA GLN A 28 5.93 -11.66 10.68
C GLN A 28 6.97 -10.63 11.12
N LEU A 29 7.01 -9.48 10.46
CA LEU A 29 7.92 -8.39 10.83
C LEU A 29 7.68 -7.94 12.27
N LEU A 30 6.42 -7.77 12.67
CA LEU A 30 6.10 -7.36 14.02
C LEU A 30 6.41 -8.45 15.04
N VAL A 31 6.28 -9.70 14.67
CA VAL A 31 6.69 -10.82 15.51
C VAL A 31 8.20 -10.79 15.72
N ASP A 32 8.95 -10.64 14.65
CA ASP A 32 10.42 -10.70 14.70
C ASP A 32 11.03 -9.54 15.47
N VAL A 33 10.51 -8.34 15.27
CA VAL A 33 11.10 -7.13 15.86
C VAL A 33 10.57 -6.87 17.27
N LEU A 34 9.28 -7.03 17.47
CA LEU A 34 8.61 -6.62 18.70
C LEU A 34 8.08 -7.79 19.55
N GLY A 35 8.16 -9.01 19.07
CA GLY A 35 7.62 -10.18 19.78
C GLY A 35 6.10 -10.14 19.90
N LYS A 36 5.39 -9.50 18.97
CA LYS A 36 3.94 -9.39 19.05
C LYS A 36 3.27 -10.71 18.69
N ASN A 37 2.08 -10.91 19.23
CA ASN A 37 1.28 -12.11 18.96
C ASN A 37 0.71 -12.02 17.54
N PRO A 38 1.05 -12.95 16.63
CA PRO A 38 0.55 -12.90 15.27
C PRO A 38 -0.98 -13.03 15.19
N LYS A 39 -1.59 -13.71 16.14
CA LYS A 39 -3.04 -13.93 16.15
C LYS A 39 -3.85 -12.66 16.43
N THR A 40 -3.23 -11.66 17.03
CA THR A 40 -3.90 -10.40 17.37
C THR A 40 -3.33 -9.22 16.58
N THR A 41 -2.44 -9.48 15.62
CA THR A 41 -1.89 -8.46 14.75
C THR A 41 -2.83 -8.26 13.56
N VAL A 42 -3.25 -7.01 13.35
CA VAL A 42 -4.16 -6.66 12.25
C VAL A 42 -3.37 -5.95 11.16
N VAL A 43 -3.55 -6.40 9.92
CA VAL A 43 -2.96 -5.75 8.75
C VAL A 43 -4.07 -5.44 7.77
N ILE A 44 -4.14 -4.19 7.33
CA ILE A 44 -5.11 -3.75 6.32
C ILE A 44 -4.35 -3.23 5.11
N ILE A 45 -4.79 -3.66 3.93
CA ILE A 45 -4.25 -3.18 2.67
C ILE A 45 -5.35 -2.37 1.99
N GLU A 46 -5.02 -1.13 1.64
CA GLU A 46 -5.94 -0.26 0.92
C GLU A 46 -5.33 0.12 -0.43
N GLU A 47 -6.07 -0.13 -1.48
CA GLU A 47 -5.74 0.36 -2.81
C GLU A 47 -6.49 1.67 -3.02
N VAL A 48 -5.75 2.75 -3.24
CA VAL A 48 -6.30 4.10 -3.35
C VAL A 48 -6.26 4.52 -4.81
N GLU A 49 -7.40 5.01 -5.30
CA GLU A 49 -7.46 5.54 -6.67
C GLU A 49 -6.41 6.64 -6.85
N THR A 50 -5.78 6.69 -8.01
CA THR A 50 -4.75 7.69 -8.29
C THR A 50 -5.30 9.11 -8.25
N ASP A 51 -6.60 9.29 -8.49
CA ASP A 51 -7.26 10.59 -8.32
C ASP A 51 -7.33 11.02 -6.85
N ASN A 52 -7.25 10.07 -5.93
CA ASN A 52 -7.36 10.32 -4.49
C ASN A 52 -6.01 10.34 -3.79
N TRP A 53 -4.93 10.20 -4.53
CA TRP A 53 -3.57 10.19 -3.99
C TRP A 53 -2.85 11.44 -4.43
N GLY A 54 -2.64 12.36 -3.51
CA GLY A 54 -2.01 13.65 -3.81
C GLY A 54 -0.56 13.71 -3.40
N ILE A 55 0.24 14.36 -4.23
CA ILE A 55 1.62 14.68 -3.93
C ILE A 55 1.93 16.06 -4.48
N GLY A 56 2.50 16.92 -3.64
CA GLY A 56 2.84 18.28 -4.06
C GLY A 56 1.65 19.12 -4.52
N GLY A 57 0.45 18.79 -4.03
CA GLY A 57 -0.76 19.52 -4.38
C GLY A 57 -1.48 18.99 -5.62
N GLU A 58 -0.97 17.91 -6.22
CA GLU A 58 -1.58 17.33 -7.42
C GLU A 58 -1.87 15.84 -7.20
N SER A 59 -2.90 15.33 -7.87
CA SER A 59 -3.17 13.89 -7.84
C SER A 59 -2.10 13.15 -8.64
N ILE A 60 -1.91 11.88 -8.29
CA ILE A 60 -0.99 11.02 -9.05
C ILE A 60 -1.43 10.89 -10.50
N THR A 61 -2.73 10.90 -10.75
CA THR A 61 -3.26 10.90 -12.11
C THR A 61 -2.70 12.08 -12.90
N GLN A 62 -2.75 13.28 -12.33
CA GLN A 62 -2.24 14.49 -12.98
C GLN A 62 -0.71 14.47 -13.13
N VAL A 63 -0.01 14.02 -12.10
CA VAL A 63 1.46 13.92 -12.14
C VAL A 63 1.91 13.00 -13.26
N ARG A 64 1.26 11.85 -13.41
CA ARG A 64 1.58 10.90 -14.48
C ARG A 64 1.24 11.45 -15.86
N MET A 65 0.14 12.17 -15.98
CA MET A 65 -0.23 12.81 -17.24
C MET A 65 0.79 13.86 -17.65
N LYS A 66 1.25 14.69 -16.72
CA LYS A 66 2.28 15.71 -16.98
C LYS A 66 3.62 15.08 -17.35
N ALA A 67 4.02 14.02 -16.65
CA ALA A 67 5.25 13.32 -16.95
C ALA A 67 5.21 12.71 -18.34
N LYS A 68 4.07 12.15 -18.72
CA LYS A 68 3.88 11.57 -20.07
C LYS A 68 3.92 12.65 -21.14
N ALA A 69 3.27 13.79 -20.89
CA ALA A 69 3.27 14.92 -21.82
C ALA A 69 4.66 15.54 -21.96
N GLY A 70 5.43 15.57 -20.87
CA GLY A 70 6.77 16.14 -20.86
C GLY A 70 7.83 15.30 -21.54
N GLN A 71 7.50 14.09 -21.97
CA GLN A 71 8.44 13.19 -22.65
C GLN A 71 8.50 13.39 -24.16
N ASN A 72 7.77 14.30 -24.69
CA ASN A 72 7.77 14.56 -26.13
C ASN A 72 9.04 15.24 -26.60
#